data_ba34cdf56a84ff476dc7f4346245d6b9
#
_entry.id   ba34cdf56a84ff476dc7f4346245d6b9
#
_cell.length_a   1.000
_cell.length_b   1.000
_cell.length_c   1.000
_cell.angle_alpha   90.00
_cell.angle_beta   90.00
_cell.angle_gamma   90.00
#
_symmetry.space_group_name_H-M   'P 1'
#
loop_
_entity.id
_entity.type
_entity.pdbx_description
1 polymer ?
#
loop_
_entity_poly.entity_id
_entity_poly.type
_entity_poly.pdbx_seq_one_letter_code
_entity_poly.pdbx_strand_id
1 'polypeptide(L)'
;MTVRATARGAERHALDGTKVDVLICGASFAGLAVARELAGCGASVLIIDRYELGERATSACAAPTPWLQALGLSDAIRQEIPHMRFTTPHGSVRYRLPWSWSAFDYRHLCHLLFEQTGARFQTATVKGRVPVEETRADEVISVITDRGVLRAPLVVDALGWRRVLGTGYQPPAAPLSRGLEVHPHGQSEDLDVWIERSLVRRGYGWRVPAAGEARVGVASYAPGGHVRRPTDQLAERLELEAIRYQGNWFPHRLRPAVEDSIFFVGDSAGHCFPLSGEGIRTAFYFGIACGRELTAVLEQRRSRGAALERYASFSAGHTRAFAIAGALQRTIPALPPRLLMSGLRLLAHQWLIDRSFGWYLDQAHPSFAMPEPR
;
A
#
# COMPACT_ATOMS: atom_id res chain seq x y z
N MET A 1 -12.54 -18.48 10.89
CA MET A 1 -11.15 -17.97 10.98
C MET A 1 -10.35 -18.56 9.85
N THR A 2 -9.80 -17.75 8.96
CA THR A 2 -8.90 -18.24 7.90
C THR A 2 -7.59 -18.63 8.54
N VAL A 3 -7.20 -19.90 8.43
CA VAL A 3 -5.93 -20.39 8.97
C VAL A 3 -4.79 -19.83 8.11
N ARG A 4 -3.77 -19.26 8.74
CA ARG A 4 -2.59 -18.75 8.02
C ARG A 4 -1.94 -19.88 7.24
N ALA A 5 -1.52 -19.62 6.00
CA ALA A 5 -0.83 -20.60 5.16
C ALA A 5 0.40 -21.20 5.87
N THR A 6 1.11 -20.38 6.66
CA THR A 6 2.23 -20.81 7.52
C THR A 6 1.84 -21.84 8.60
N ALA A 7 0.55 -21.90 8.98
CA ALA A 7 0.04 -22.87 9.97
C ALA A 7 -0.51 -24.16 9.32
N ARG A 8 -0.61 -24.22 8.00
CA ARG A 8 -1.03 -25.41 7.23
C ARG A 8 0.15 -26.38 7.00
N GLY A 9 0.98 -26.59 7.97
CA GLY A 9 2.41 -26.91 7.90
C GLY A 9 2.89 -28.31 7.59
N ALA A 10 2.11 -29.38 7.67
CA ALA A 10 2.69 -30.73 7.69
C ALA A 10 3.21 -31.26 6.32
N GLU A 11 2.72 -30.71 5.20
CA GLU A 11 3.04 -31.20 3.85
C GLU A 11 3.81 -30.21 2.96
N ARG A 12 4.29 -29.11 3.55
CA ARG A 12 4.98 -28.06 2.78
C ARG A 12 6.42 -28.46 2.49
N HIS A 13 6.75 -28.63 1.21
CA HIS A 13 8.13 -28.93 0.79
C HIS A 13 9.11 -27.86 1.28
N ALA A 14 10.32 -28.28 1.66
CA ALA A 14 11.41 -27.36 1.94
C ALA A 14 11.72 -26.51 0.69
N LEU A 15 12.06 -25.24 0.91
CA LEU A 15 12.56 -24.34 -0.12
C LEU A 15 14.07 -24.10 0.02
N ASP A 16 14.71 -24.84 0.91
CA ASP A 16 16.13 -24.64 1.20
C ASP A 16 16.99 -24.83 -0.04
N GLY A 17 17.98 -23.96 -0.22
CA GLY A 17 18.87 -23.98 -1.37
C GLY A 17 18.26 -23.48 -2.67
N THR A 18 16.97 -23.12 -2.73
CA THR A 18 16.34 -22.57 -3.95
C THR A 18 17.06 -21.30 -4.40
N LYS A 19 17.47 -21.27 -5.67
CA LYS A 19 18.10 -20.13 -6.34
C LYS A 19 17.17 -19.61 -7.43
N VAL A 20 17.00 -18.30 -7.51
CA VAL A 20 16.24 -17.59 -8.54
C VAL A 20 16.95 -16.30 -8.91
N ASP A 21 16.61 -15.71 -10.07
CA ASP A 21 17.18 -14.42 -10.48
C ASP A 21 16.60 -13.27 -9.68
N VAL A 22 15.29 -13.33 -9.40
CA VAL A 22 14.60 -12.31 -8.59
C VAL A 22 13.75 -12.98 -7.51
N LEU A 23 13.94 -12.58 -6.26
CA LEU A 23 13.11 -12.96 -5.13
C LEU A 23 12.31 -11.75 -4.64
N ILE A 24 10.98 -11.85 -4.71
CA ILE A 24 10.05 -10.83 -4.22
C ILE A 24 9.41 -11.33 -2.93
N CYS A 25 9.66 -10.64 -1.83
CA CYS A 25 9.12 -10.96 -0.52
C CYS A 25 7.87 -10.09 -0.27
N GLY A 26 6.68 -10.68 -0.39
CA GLY A 26 5.37 -10.03 -0.25
C GLY A 26 4.55 -10.06 -1.53
N ALA A 27 3.35 -10.66 -1.48
CA ALA A 27 2.44 -10.87 -2.62
C ALA A 27 1.18 -9.99 -2.51
N SER A 28 1.36 -8.70 -2.23
CA SER A 28 0.30 -7.70 -2.26
C SER A 28 0.61 -6.66 -3.35
N PHE A 29 -0.08 -5.52 -3.35
CA PHE A 29 -0.03 -4.50 -4.39
C PHE A 29 1.37 -4.17 -4.90
N ALA A 30 2.32 -3.87 -4.01
CA ALA A 30 3.67 -3.46 -4.38
C ALA A 30 4.48 -4.60 -5.01
N GLY A 31 4.51 -5.78 -4.35
CA GLY A 31 5.27 -6.93 -4.85
C GLY A 31 4.73 -7.48 -6.17
N LEU A 32 3.39 -7.51 -6.32
CA LEU A 32 2.75 -7.93 -7.57
C LEU A 32 2.99 -6.91 -8.70
N ALA A 33 3.02 -5.60 -8.39
CA ALA A 33 3.36 -4.58 -9.38
C ALA A 33 4.81 -4.69 -9.86
N VAL A 34 5.75 -5.02 -8.96
CA VAL A 34 7.14 -5.35 -9.36
C VAL A 34 7.17 -6.56 -10.28
N ALA A 35 6.50 -7.65 -9.90
CA ALA A 35 6.51 -8.89 -10.68
C ALA A 35 5.90 -8.72 -12.09
N ARG A 36 4.86 -7.89 -12.21
CA ARG A 36 4.23 -7.55 -13.49
C ARG A 36 5.23 -6.93 -14.47
N GLU A 37 6.09 -6.03 -14.02
CA GLU A 37 7.10 -5.39 -14.89
C GLU A 37 8.20 -6.37 -15.32
N LEU A 38 8.37 -7.49 -14.60
CA LEU A 38 9.33 -8.55 -14.95
C LEU A 38 8.75 -9.59 -15.93
N ALA A 39 7.48 -9.46 -16.32
CA ALA A 39 6.86 -10.39 -17.26
C ALA A 39 7.61 -10.39 -18.60
N GLY A 40 7.94 -11.58 -19.09
CA GLY A 40 8.61 -11.75 -20.40
C GLY A 40 10.10 -11.45 -20.44
N CYS A 41 10.76 -11.10 -19.32
CA CYS A 41 12.21 -10.88 -19.29
C CYS A 41 13.06 -12.16 -19.30
N GLY A 42 12.43 -13.35 -19.29
CA GLY A 42 13.11 -14.65 -19.31
C GLY A 42 13.78 -15.05 -18.00
N ALA A 43 13.68 -14.23 -16.95
CA ALA A 43 14.28 -14.51 -15.66
C ALA A 43 13.39 -15.41 -14.78
N SER A 44 14.02 -16.18 -13.89
CA SER A 44 13.31 -16.95 -12.86
C SER A 44 12.91 -16.03 -11.71
N VAL A 45 11.62 -15.73 -11.63
CA VAL A 45 11.03 -14.87 -10.57
C VAL A 45 10.25 -15.73 -9.59
N LEU A 46 10.53 -15.57 -8.29
CA LEU A 46 9.79 -16.20 -7.21
C LEU A 46 9.21 -15.13 -6.30
N ILE A 47 7.90 -15.19 -6.09
CA ILE A 47 7.19 -14.39 -5.09
C ILE A 47 6.91 -15.29 -3.88
N ILE A 48 7.18 -14.78 -2.70
CA ILE A 48 6.83 -15.47 -1.44
C ILE A 48 5.99 -14.57 -0.54
N ASP A 49 5.01 -15.15 0.14
CA ASP A 49 4.21 -14.50 1.19
C ASP A 49 3.85 -15.51 2.27
N ARG A 50 3.58 -15.04 3.48
CA ARG A 50 3.10 -15.88 4.58
C ARG A 50 1.64 -16.34 4.42
N TYR A 51 0.89 -15.72 3.53
CA TYR A 51 -0.49 -16.02 3.19
C TYR A 51 -0.58 -16.55 1.75
N GLU A 52 -1.66 -17.25 1.45
CA GLU A 52 -2.02 -17.53 0.06
C GLU A 52 -2.32 -16.21 -0.68
N LEU A 53 -2.20 -16.23 -1.99
CA LEU A 53 -2.42 -15.06 -2.84
C LEU A 53 -3.83 -14.49 -2.59
N GLY A 54 -3.89 -13.21 -2.22
CA GLY A 54 -5.16 -12.53 -1.94
C GLY A 54 -5.93 -13.06 -0.71
N GLU A 55 -5.33 -13.89 0.15
CA GLU A 55 -6.02 -14.48 1.31
C GLU A 55 -6.41 -13.43 2.36
N ARG A 56 -5.61 -12.38 2.53
CA ARG A 56 -5.82 -11.41 3.61
C ARG A 56 -5.59 -9.98 3.18
N ALA A 57 -6.67 -9.26 3.02
CA ALA A 57 -6.63 -7.82 2.89
C ALA A 57 -6.27 -7.14 4.23
N THR A 58 -5.63 -6.00 4.16
CA THR A 58 -5.24 -5.17 5.32
C THR A 58 -5.56 -3.70 5.13
N SER A 59 -6.32 -3.34 4.10
CA SER A 59 -6.70 -1.98 3.73
C SER A 59 -8.16 -1.91 3.33
N ALA A 60 -8.73 -0.70 3.23
CA ALA A 60 -10.11 -0.46 2.79
C ALA A 60 -10.37 -0.90 1.33
N CYS A 61 -9.34 -1.34 0.62
CA CYS A 61 -9.44 -1.84 -0.75
C CYS A 61 -10.24 -0.92 -1.68
N ALA A 62 -9.85 0.36 -1.67
CA ALA A 62 -10.33 1.37 -2.61
C ALA A 62 -9.14 2.14 -3.19
N ALA A 63 -9.21 2.43 -4.48
CA ALA A 63 -8.17 3.16 -5.20
C ALA A 63 -8.81 4.01 -6.32
N PRO A 64 -8.11 5.02 -6.85
CA PRO A 64 -8.58 5.76 -8.01
C PRO A 64 -8.85 4.83 -9.20
N THR A 65 -10.04 4.92 -9.76
CA THR A 65 -10.52 4.07 -10.87
C THR A 65 -9.56 4.06 -12.07
N PRO A 66 -8.97 5.20 -12.50
CA PRO A 66 -8.02 5.20 -13.61
C PRO A 66 -6.78 4.32 -13.39
N TRP A 67 -6.35 4.12 -12.14
CA TRP A 67 -5.25 3.20 -11.84
C TRP A 67 -5.64 1.73 -12.05
N LEU A 68 -6.83 1.35 -11.61
CA LEU A 68 -7.34 -0.01 -11.81
C LEU A 68 -7.52 -0.31 -13.30
N GLN A 69 -8.02 0.66 -14.06
CA GLN A 69 -8.19 0.56 -15.51
C GLN A 69 -6.83 0.44 -16.22
N ALA A 70 -5.86 1.31 -15.89
CA ALA A 70 -4.53 1.31 -16.51
C ALA A 70 -3.75 0.01 -16.25
N LEU A 71 -4.04 -0.68 -15.16
CA LEU A 71 -3.45 -1.97 -14.82
C LEU A 71 -4.26 -3.18 -15.32
N GLY A 72 -5.40 -2.97 -16.02
CA GLY A 72 -6.27 -4.07 -16.46
C GLY A 72 -6.99 -4.79 -15.32
N LEU A 73 -7.32 -4.07 -14.23
CA LEU A 73 -7.92 -4.61 -13.01
C LEU A 73 -9.40 -4.27 -12.85
N SER A 74 -10.06 -3.85 -13.93
CA SER A 74 -11.47 -3.42 -13.90
C SER A 74 -12.41 -4.51 -13.40
N ASP A 75 -12.13 -5.76 -13.69
CA ASP A 75 -12.98 -6.91 -13.30
C ASP A 75 -13.02 -7.13 -11.78
N ALA A 76 -12.03 -6.63 -11.06
CA ALA A 76 -12.04 -6.67 -9.59
C ALA A 76 -12.88 -5.56 -8.96
N ILE A 77 -13.36 -4.57 -9.72
CA ILE A 77 -14.14 -3.44 -9.20
C ILE A 77 -15.51 -3.95 -8.73
N ARG A 78 -15.87 -3.58 -7.51
CA ARG A 78 -17.18 -3.85 -6.91
C ARG A 78 -18.12 -2.67 -7.02
N GLN A 79 -17.60 -1.46 -6.81
CA GLN A 79 -18.38 -0.22 -6.87
C GLN A 79 -17.49 0.96 -7.24
N GLU A 80 -17.90 1.74 -8.23
CA GLU A 80 -17.30 3.03 -8.54
C GLU A 80 -17.93 4.15 -7.72
N ILE A 81 -17.10 5.09 -7.25
CA ILE A 81 -17.46 6.13 -6.28
C ILE A 81 -17.01 7.49 -6.84
N PRO A 82 -17.91 8.22 -7.51
CA PRO A 82 -17.55 9.51 -8.12
C PRO A 82 -17.51 10.69 -7.14
N HIS A 83 -18.03 10.50 -5.93
CA HIS A 83 -18.13 11.58 -4.94
C HIS A 83 -17.50 11.21 -3.61
N MET A 84 -16.95 12.24 -2.95
CA MET A 84 -16.46 12.17 -1.58
C MET A 84 -17.20 13.19 -0.73
N ARG A 85 -17.58 12.79 0.49
CA ARG A 85 -18.22 13.64 1.47
C ARG A 85 -17.32 13.82 2.68
N PHE A 86 -17.00 15.06 3.00
CA PHE A 86 -16.31 15.40 4.24
C PHE A 86 -17.30 15.88 5.27
N THR A 87 -17.20 15.34 6.49
CA THR A 87 -18.05 15.66 7.63
C THR A 87 -17.20 16.16 8.79
N THR A 88 -17.67 17.24 9.41
CA THR A 88 -17.15 17.80 10.66
C THR A 88 -18.30 17.99 11.64
N PRO A 89 -18.07 18.35 12.93
CA PRO A 89 -19.15 18.68 13.85
C PRO A 89 -20.06 19.85 13.41
N HIS A 90 -19.64 20.63 12.40
CA HIS A 90 -20.38 21.79 11.88
C HIS A 90 -21.02 21.57 10.50
N GLY A 91 -21.22 20.32 10.10
CA GLY A 91 -21.90 19.95 8.89
C GLY A 91 -21.03 19.11 7.95
N SER A 92 -21.52 18.92 6.74
CA SER A 92 -20.86 18.16 5.70
C SER A 92 -20.83 18.93 4.37
N VAL A 93 -19.90 18.53 3.51
CA VAL A 93 -19.79 19.00 2.13
C VAL A 93 -19.46 17.83 1.23
N ARG A 94 -20.09 17.78 0.06
CA ARG A 94 -19.95 16.74 -0.93
C ARG A 94 -19.21 17.28 -2.15
N TYR A 95 -18.19 16.53 -2.62
CA TYR A 95 -17.40 16.88 -3.78
C TYR A 95 -17.56 15.84 -4.87
N ARG A 96 -17.59 16.28 -6.12
CA ARG A 96 -17.29 15.40 -7.24
C ARG A 96 -15.77 15.31 -7.38
N LEU A 97 -15.24 14.09 -7.35
CA LEU A 97 -13.81 13.86 -7.48
C LEU A 97 -13.35 14.06 -8.93
N PRO A 98 -12.13 14.60 -9.17
CA PRO A 98 -11.55 14.69 -10.52
C PRO A 98 -11.37 13.31 -11.16
N TRP A 99 -11.01 12.32 -10.36
CA TRP A 99 -11.03 10.90 -10.71
C TRP A 99 -11.97 10.19 -9.75
N SER A 100 -12.87 9.35 -10.29
CA SER A 100 -13.64 8.46 -9.44
C SER A 100 -12.72 7.49 -8.70
N TRP A 101 -13.17 7.01 -7.56
CA TRP A 101 -12.56 5.92 -6.82
C TRP A 101 -13.37 4.66 -7.03
N SER A 102 -12.73 3.51 -6.88
CA SER A 102 -13.42 2.22 -6.91
C SER A 102 -13.04 1.39 -5.70
N ALA A 103 -14.06 0.89 -5.01
CA ALA A 103 -13.90 -0.24 -4.11
C ALA A 103 -13.76 -1.51 -4.94
N PHE A 104 -12.87 -2.40 -4.53
CA PHE A 104 -12.58 -3.62 -5.27
C PHE A 104 -12.52 -4.86 -4.36
N ASP A 105 -12.60 -6.04 -4.98
CA ASP A 105 -12.32 -7.31 -4.33
C ASP A 105 -10.80 -7.53 -4.29
N TYR A 106 -10.26 -7.61 -3.07
CA TYR A 106 -8.81 -7.75 -2.87
C TYR A 106 -8.25 -9.04 -3.46
N ARG A 107 -8.96 -10.16 -3.23
CA ARG A 107 -8.49 -11.46 -3.68
C ARG A 107 -8.47 -11.52 -5.20
N HIS A 108 -9.56 -11.09 -5.82
CA HIS A 108 -9.67 -11.05 -7.28
C HIS A 108 -8.60 -10.13 -7.90
N LEU A 109 -8.40 -8.94 -7.34
CA LEU A 109 -7.35 -8.01 -7.81
C LEU A 109 -5.97 -8.63 -7.74
N CYS A 110 -5.61 -9.29 -6.63
CA CYS A 110 -4.31 -9.95 -6.50
C CYS A 110 -4.13 -11.07 -7.53
N HIS A 111 -5.17 -11.84 -7.83
CA HIS A 111 -5.12 -12.88 -8.86
C HIS A 111 -4.94 -12.27 -10.26
N LEU A 112 -5.72 -11.25 -10.62
CA LEU A 112 -5.57 -10.54 -11.91
C LEU A 112 -4.16 -9.96 -12.11
N LEU A 113 -3.58 -9.38 -11.05
CA LEU A 113 -2.19 -8.91 -11.12
C LEU A 113 -1.20 -10.05 -11.28
N PHE A 114 -1.39 -11.14 -10.54
CA PHE A 114 -0.50 -12.30 -10.61
C PHE A 114 -0.55 -12.99 -11.97
N GLU A 115 -1.72 -13.10 -12.59
CA GLU A 115 -1.90 -13.65 -13.94
C GLU A 115 -1.14 -12.85 -15.01
N GLN A 116 -0.86 -11.57 -14.76
CA GLN A 116 -0.04 -10.72 -15.63
C GLN A 116 1.47 -10.95 -15.43
N THR A 117 1.88 -11.79 -14.48
CA THR A 117 3.30 -12.08 -14.20
C THR A 117 3.69 -13.43 -14.77
N GLY A 118 4.95 -13.62 -15.06
CA GLY A 118 5.52 -14.96 -15.31
C GLY A 118 6.10 -15.60 -14.04
N ALA A 119 5.80 -15.05 -12.87
CA ALA A 119 6.43 -15.46 -11.62
C ALA A 119 5.82 -16.74 -11.03
N ARG A 120 6.63 -17.49 -10.30
CA ARG A 120 6.14 -18.57 -9.42
C ARG A 120 5.78 -17.98 -8.06
N PHE A 121 4.78 -18.55 -7.40
CA PHE A 121 4.36 -18.17 -6.06
C PHE A 121 4.54 -19.35 -5.08
N GLN A 122 5.01 -19.03 -3.88
CA GLN A 122 5.10 -19.97 -2.76
C GLN A 122 4.76 -19.31 -1.44
N THR A 123 4.02 -20.00 -0.57
CA THR A 123 3.79 -19.53 0.78
C THR A 123 5.03 -19.77 1.64
N ALA A 124 5.60 -18.69 2.19
CA ALA A 124 6.70 -18.77 3.16
C ALA A 124 6.71 -17.50 4.04
N THR A 125 7.06 -17.66 5.31
CA THR A 125 7.24 -16.53 6.22
C THR A 125 8.71 -16.10 6.22
N VAL A 126 8.98 -14.90 5.74
CA VAL A 126 10.30 -14.29 5.83
C VAL A 126 10.61 -13.94 7.28
N LYS A 127 11.76 -14.38 7.77
CA LYS A 127 12.26 -14.14 9.13
C LYS A 127 13.35 -13.08 9.16
N GLY A 128 14.07 -12.90 8.06
CA GLY A 128 15.20 -11.99 7.94
C GLY A 128 16.11 -12.40 6.78
N ARG A 129 17.32 -11.91 6.83
CA ARG A 129 18.38 -12.23 5.86
C ARG A 129 19.68 -12.58 6.59
N VAL A 130 20.58 -13.25 5.91
CA VAL A 130 21.96 -13.45 6.36
C VAL A 130 22.67 -12.07 6.32
N PRO A 131 23.44 -11.71 7.36
CA PRO A 131 24.20 -10.45 7.37
C PRO A 131 25.15 -10.31 6.19
N VAL A 132 25.31 -9.08 5.69
CA VAL A 132 26.17 -8.76 4.52
C VAL A 132 27.66 -9.05 4.80
N GLU A 133 28.11 -8.98 6.05
CA GLU A 133 29.49 -9.27 6.46
C GLU A 133 29.93 -10.71 6.14
N GLU A 134 28.96 -11.61 5.98
CA GLU A 134 29.17 -13.00 5.58
C GLU A 134 29.03 -13.21 4.08
N THR A 135 28.72 -12.16 3.31
CA THR A 135 28.46 -12.23 1.86
C THR A 135 29.39 -11.26 1.12
N ARG A 136 30.08 -11.73 0.07
CA ARG A 136 30.94 -10.86 -0.76
C ARG A 136 30.11 -9.91 -1.63
N ALA A 137 30.64 -8.70 -1.94
CA ALA A 137 29.92 -7.59 -2.57
C ALA A 137 29.25 -7.89 -3.94
N ASP A 138 29.64 -8.95 -4.64
CA ASP A 138 29.07 -9.39 -5.92
C ASP A 138 28.00 -10.47 -5.77
N GLU A 139 27.49 -10.72 -4.58
CA GLU A 139 26.85 -11.98 -4.23
C GLU A 139 25.33 -11.93 -4.06
N VAL A 140 24.84 -13.14 -4.19
CA VAL A 140 23.50 -13.62 -4.00
C VAL A 140 23.05 -13.37 -2.57
N ILE A 141 21.98 -12.59 -2.39
CA ILE A 141 21.39 -12.32 -1.08
C ILE A 141 20.68 -13.59 -0.60
N SER A 142 20.92 -13.96 0.65
CA SER A 142 20.29 -15.10 1.31
C SER A 142 19.17 -14.65 2.23
N VAL A 143 17.94 -15.04 1.91
CA VAL A 143 16.71 -14.71 2.68
C VAL A 143 16.29 -15.91 3.49
N ILE A 144 16.17 -15.72 4.82
CA ILE A 144 15.79 -16.75 5.78
C ILE A 144 14.27 -16.80 5.90
N THR A 145 13.70 -17.99 5.70
CA THR A 145 12.27 -18.24 5.82
C THR A 145 11.95 -19.36 6.82
N ASP A 146 10.68 -19.60 7.08
CA ASP A 146 10.20 -20.77 7.84
C ASP A 146 10.31 -22.11 7.05
N ARG A 147 10.74 -22.04 5.77
CA ARG A 147 10.88 -23.20 4.87
C ARG A 147 12.29 -23.39 4.34
N GLY A 148 13.28 -22.71 4.91
CA GLY A 148 14.69 -22.77 4.50
C GLY A 148 15.20 -21.44 3.96
N VAL A 149 16.41 -21.46 3.43
CA VAL A 149 17.11 -20.28 2.91
C VAL A 149 16.99 -20.21 1.39
N LEU A 150 16.43 -19.10 0.92
CA LEU A 150 16.29 -18.78 -0.49
C LEU A 150 17.41 -17.80 -0.90
N ARG A 151 17.90 -17.95 -2.13
CA ARG A 151 19.01 -17.13 -2.64
C ARG A 151 18.66 -16.47 -3.97
N ALA A 152 18.93 -15.17 -4.08
CA ALA A 152 18.75 -14.41 -5.31
C ALA A 152 19.75 -13.25 -5.41
N PRO A 153 20.26 -12.91 -6.61
CA PRO A 153 21.04 -11.71 -6.82
C PRO A 153 20.19 -10.43 -6.69
N LEU A 154 18.90 -10.51 -7.01
CA LEU A 154 17.97 -9.39 -6.92
C LEU A 154 16.87 -9.73 -5.92
N VAL A 155 16.77 -8.92 -4.84
CA VAL A 155 15.79 -9.14 -3.76
C VAL A 155 14.97 -7.89 -3.54
N VAL A 156 13.65 -8.09 -3.41
CA VAL A 156 12.68 -7.04 -3.12
C VAL A 156 11.98 -7.32 -1.79
N ASP A 157 12.03 -6.38 -0.85
CA ASP A 157 11.20 -6.37 0.35
C ASP A 157 9.91 -5.59 0.08
N ALA A 158 8.80 -6.31 -0.10
CA ALA A 158 7.43 -5.83 -0.17
C ALA A 158 6.58 -6.31 1.03
N LEU A 159 7.24 -6.58 2.19
CA LEU A 159 6.64 -7.19 3.38
C LEU A 159 5.85 -6.20 4.25
N GLY A 160 5.62 -5.01 3.72
CA GLY A 160 4.82 -3.98 4.36
C GLY A 160 5.56 -3.27 5.51
N TRP A 161 4.79 -2.71 6.43
CA TRP A 161 5.30 -1.80 7.47
C TRP A 161 6.46 -2.36 8.33
N ARG A 162 6.57 -3.68 8.41
CA ARG A 162 7.62 -4.35 9.23
C ARG A 162 9.01 -4.24 8.61
N ARG A 163 9.16 -4.05 7.30
CA ARG A 163 10.47 -3.94 6.63
C ARG A 163 11.44 -5.03 7.09
N VAL A 164 11.05 -6.29 6.92
CA VAL A 164 11.69 -7.44 7.59
C VAL A 164 13.15 -7.65 7.16
N LEU A 165 13.50 -7.28 5.92
CA LEU A 165 14.87 -7.42 5.42
C LEU A 165 15.75 -6.20 5.69
N GLY A 166 15.19 -5.10 6.21
CA GLY A 166 15.93 -3.91 6.59
C GLY A 166 16.39 -3.96 8.04
N THR A 167 17.46 -3.23 8.36
CA THR A 167 18.01 -3.11 9.73
C THR A 167 17.45 -1.92 10.48
N GLY A 168 16.98 -0.89 9.76
CA GLY A 168 16.39 0.32 10.33
C GLY A 168 14.88 0.37 10.23
N TYR A 169 14.29 1.36 10.91
CA TYR A 169 12.85 1.66 10.82
C TYR A 169 11.93 0.54 11.34
N GLN A 170 12.44 -0.23 12.28
CA GLN A 170 11.67 -1.27 12.95
C GLN A 170 10.93 -0.72 14.18
N PRO A 171 9.75 -1.28 14.53
CA PRO A 171 9.11 -0.99 15.81
C PRO A 171 10.02 -1.36 17.00
N PRO A 172 9.99 -0.58 18.11
CA PRO A 172 9.09 0.55 18.39
C PRO A 172 9.53 1.90 17.83
N ALA A 173 10.71 2.01 17.26
CA ALA A 173 11.28 3.30 16.82
C ALA A 173 10.69 3.83 15.51
N ALA A 174 10.03 2.98 14.72
CA ALA A 174 9.45 3.38 13.44
C ALA A 174 8.26 4.35 13.64
N PRO A 175 8.21 5.48 12.90
CA PRO A 175 7.06 6.38 12.92
C PRO A 175 5.89 5.74 12.14
N LEU A 176 4.97 5.11 12.87
CA LEU A 176 3.83 4.39 12.33
C LEU A 176 2.51 5.03 12.75
N SER A 177 1.55 4.98 11.85
CA SER A 177 0.13 5.22 12.07
C SER A 177 -0.62 3.89 12.11
N ARG A 178 -1.86 3.92 12.58
CA ARG A 178 -2.68 2.72 12.70
C ARG A 178 -4.05 2.96 12.10
N GLY A 179 -4.52 2.03 11.26
CA GLY A 179 -5.88 1.97 10.77
C GLY A 179 -6.59 0.70 11.25
N LEU A 180 -7.88 0.81 11.50
CA LEU A 180 -8.76 -0.31 11.79
C LEU A 180 -10.11 -0.04 11.16
N GLU A 181 -10.71 -1.04 10.56
CA GLU A 181 -12.04 -0.98 9.97
C GLU A 181 -12.87 -2.22 10.28
N VAL A 182 -14.16 -2.10 10.08
CA VAL A 182 -15.17 -3.16 10.13
C VAL A 182 -15.86 -3.25 8.78
N HIS A 183 -16.41 -4.43 8.46
CA HIS A 183 -17.01 -4.74 7.17
C HIS A 183 -18.47 -5.23 7.32
N PRO A 184 -19.38 -4.42 7.87
CA PRO A 184 -20.80 -4.77 7.93
C PRO A 184 -21.45 -4.80 6.55
N HIS A 185 -22.65 -5.38 6.49
CA HIS A 185 -23.55 -5.15 5.39
C HIS A 185 -24.02 -3.69 5.43
N GLY A 186 -24.11 -3.06 4.29
CA GLY A 186 -24.55 -1.66 4.19
C GLY A 186 -24.41 -1.12 2.78
N GLN A 187 -25.16 -0.06 2.50
CA GLN A 187 -25.14 0.63 1.20
C GLN A 187 -24.75 2.10 1.40
N SER A 188 -24.02 2.64 0.48
CA SER A 188 -23.69 4.06 0.37
C SER A 188 -23.25 4.35 -1.06
N GLU A 189 -23.42 5.60 -1.49
CA GLU A 189 -22.98 6.05 -2.80
C GLU A 189 -21.65 6.81 -2.74
N ASP A 190 -21.39 7.47 -1.59
CA ASP A 190 -20.25 8.35 -1.42
C ASP A 190 -19.16 7.68 -0.59
N LEU A 191 -17.91 8.05 -0.86
CA LEU A 191 -16.81 7.86 0.07
C LEU A 191 -16.92 8.95 1.15
N ASP A 192 -17.24 8.55 2.37
CA ASP A 192 -17.36 9.49 3.49
C ASP A 192 -16.07 9.58 4.28
N VAL A 193 -15.73 10.81 4.71
CA VAL A 193 -14.58 11.11 5.56
C VAL A 193 -15.02 11.99 6.73
N TRP A 194 -14.75 11.56 7.95
CA TRP A 194 -15.02 12.33 9.17
C TRP A 194 -13.73 12.91 9.75
N ILE A 195 -13.68 14.23 9.90
CA ILE A 195 -12.58 14.93 10.54
C ILE A 195 -13.13 15.53 11.84
N GLU A 196 -13.08 14.73 12.90
CA GLU A 196 -13.65 15.05 14.20
C GLU A 196 -12.70 14.66 15.34
N ARG A 197 -12.26 15.62 16.14
CA ARG A 197 -11.33 15.36 17.26
C ARG A 197 -11.96 14.53 18.39
N SER A 198 -13.30 14.52 18.50
CA SER A 198 -14.05 13.67 19.43
C SER A 198 -14.02 12.20 19.00
N LEU A 199 -13.94 11.92 17.70
CA LEU A 199 -13.78 10.57 17.16
C LEU A 199 -12.32 10.12 17.25
N VAL A 200 -11.40 10.91 16.73
CA VAL A 200 -9.97 10.65 16.76
C VAL A 200 -9.18 11.94 16.80
N ARG A 201 -8.31 12.07 17.79
CA ARG A 201 -7.60 13.33 18.07
C ARG A 201 -6.68 13.78 16.92
N ARG A 202 -6.01 12.85 16.24
CA ARG A 202 -5.12 13.08 15.09
C ARG A 202 -5.40 11.99 14.07
N GLY A 203 -6.25 12.28 13.10
CA GLY A 203 -6.65 11.30 12.10
C GLY A 203 -8.03 11.62 11.53
N TYR A 204 -8.69 10.59 11.05
CA TYR A 204 -10.01 10.69 10.42
C TYR A 204 -10.73 9.35 10.47
N GLY A 205 -12.06 9.38 10.36
CA GLY A 205 -12.88 8.21 10.07
C GLY A 205 -13.22 8.13 8.58
N TRP A 206 -13.56 6.94 8.11
CA TRP A 206 -14.05 6.75 6.74
C TRP A 206 -15.17 5.72 6.66
N ARG A 207 -15.95 5.82 5.58
CA ARG A 207 -16.82 4.77 5.06
C ARG A 207 -16.60 4.66 3.55
N VAL A 208 -16.20 3.48 3.10
CA VAL A 208 -16.07 3.13 1.69
C VAL A 208 -17.17 2.16 1.32
N PRO A 209 -18.09 2.51 0.39
CA PRO A 209 -19.10 1.59 -0.09
C PRO A 209 -18.48 0.55 -1.04
N ALA A 210 -18.94 -0.69 -0.96
CA ALA A 210 -18.42 -1.81 -1.73
C ALA A 210 -19.51 -2.81 -2.13
N ALA A 211 -20.57 -2.34 -2.83
CA ALA A 211 -21.67 -3.15 -3.35
C ALA A 211 -22.31 -4.09 -2.31
N GLY A 212 -23.06 -3.49 -1.39
CA GLY A 212 -23.73 -4.22 -0.30
C GLY A 212 -22.88 -4.44 0.96
N GLU A 213 -21.61 -4.02 0.94
CA GLU A 213 -20.72 -3.97 2.08
C GLU A 213 -20.31 -2.51 2.35
N ALA A 214 -20.25 -2.11 3.61
CA ALA A 214 -19.66 -0.85 4.02
C ALA A 214 -18.33 -1.12 4.75
N ARG A 215 -17.25 -0.48 4.33
CA ARG A 215 -15.94 -0.56 4.98
C ARG A 215 -15.76 0.68 5.83
N VAL A 216 -16.05 0.55 7.13
CA VAL A 216 -16.08 1.66 8.07
C VAL A 216 -14.87 1.60 9.00
N GLY A 217 -14.09 2.66 9.05
CA GLY A 217 -12.87 2.61 9.84
C GLY A 217 -12.38 3.96 10.34
N VAL A 218 -11.31 3.89 11.16
CA VAL A 218 -10.63 5.05 11.71
C VAL A 218 -9.12 4.88 11.56
N ALA A 219 -8.44 5.93 11.10
CA ALA A 219 -6.99 6.05 11.11
C ALA A 219 -6.54 7.00 12.22
N SER A 220 -5.49 6.62 12.94
CA SER A 220 -4.82 7.49 13.92
C SER A 220 -3.35 7.66 13.58
N TYR A 221 -2.92 8.91 13.54
CA TYR A 221 -1.51 9.32 13.37
C TYR A 221 -0.87 9.71 14.72
N ALA A 222 -1.59 9.52 15.82
CA ALA A 222 -1.04 9.73 17.14
C ALA A 222 -0.18 8.52 17.56
N PRO A 223 1.01 8.73 18.14
CA PRO A 223 1.78 7.65 18.74
C PRO A 223 0.92 6.91 19.79
N GLY A 224 0.89 5.57 19.72
CA GLY A 224 0.10 4.76 20.65
C GLY A 224 -1.44 4.91 20.49
N GLY A 225 -1.92 5.58 19.44
CA GLY A 225 -3.36 5.81 19.22
C GLY A 225 -4.16 4.51 19.12
N HIS A 226 -5.14 4.36 20.00
CA HIS A 226 -6.09 3.26 19.96
C HIS A 226 -7.21 3.57 18.96
N VAL A 227 -7.44 2.71 17.99
CA VAL A 227 -8.44 2.90 16.93
C VAL A 227 -9.67 1.99 17.08
N ARG A 228 -9.63 0.97 17.95
CA ARG A 228 -10.74 0.03 18.14
C ARG A 228 -12.02 0.74 18.55
N ARG A 229 -12.00 1.42 19.72
CA ARG A 229 -13.16 2.14 20.23
C ARG A 229 -13.67 3.22 19.28
N PRO A 230 -12.83 4.09 18.69
CA PRO A 230 -13.29 5.03 17.65
C PRO A 230 -13.96 4.35 16.45
N THR A 231 -13.46 3.21 15.99
CA THR A 231 -14.06 2.45 14.89
C THR A 231 -15.45 1.93 15.28
N ASP A 232 -15.57 1.34 16.47
CA ASP A 232 -16.85 0.85 17.00
C ASP A 232 -17.87 2.00 17.12
N GLN A 233 -17.46 3.15 17.67
CA GLN A 233 -18.29 4.34 17.79
C GLN A 233 -18.74 4.90 16.44
N LEU A 234 -17.87 4.88 15.42
CA LEU A 234 -18.26 5.32 14.09
C LEU A 234 -19.26 4.36 13.43
N ALA A 235 -19.06 3.05 13.58
CA ALA A 235 -20.00 2.05 13.08
C ALA A 235 -21.38 2.19 13.76
N GLU A 236 -21.41 2.33 15.10
CA GLU A 236 -22.63 2.56 15.89
C GLU A 236 -23.37 3.85 15.43
N ARG A 237 -22.64 4.97 15.23
CA ARG A 237 -23.21 6.21 14.71
C ARG A 237 -23.86 6.06 13.34
N LEU A 238 -23.38 5.12 12.54
CA LEU A 238 -23.90 4.81 11.20
C LEU A 238 -24.96 3.71 11.23
N GLU A 239 -25.36 3.25 12.42
CA GLU A 239 -26.30 2.14 12.62
C GLU A 239 -25.84 0.84 11.95
N LEU A 240 -24.51 0.60 11.95
CA LEU A 240 -23.85 -0.55 11.33
C LEU A 240 -23.21 -1.45 12.39
N GLU A 241 -23.23 -2.74 12.15
CA GLU A 241 -22.66 -3.74 13.07
C GLU A 241 -21.13 -3.74 12.99
N ALA A 242 -20.44 -3.68 14.13
CA ALA A 242 -18.97 -3.70 14.19
C ALA A 242 -18.43 -5.16 14.08
N ILE A 243 -18.42 -5.70 12.87
CA ILE A 243 -18.02 -7.07 12.55
C ILE A 243 -16.87 -7.12 11.54
N ARG A 244 -16.22 -8.29 11.42
CA ARG A 244 -15.16 -8.56 10.42
C ARG A 244 -14.05 -7.53 10.47
N TYR A 245 -13.44 -7.38 11.66
CA TYR A 245 -12.36 -6.40 11.86
C TYR A 245 -11.13 -6.69 11.00
N GLN A 246 -10.65 -5.65 10.38
CA GLN A 246 -9.45 -5.64 9.57
C GLN A 246 -8.66 -4.38 9.83
N GLY A 247 -7.34 -4.45 9.84
CA GLY A 247 -6.51 -3.28 10.02
C GLY A 247 -5.04 -3.60 10.17
N ASN A 248 -4.24 -2.55 10.04
CA ASN A 248 -2.80 -2.67 10.12
C ASN A 248 -2.14 -1.37 10.62
N TRP A 249 -0.86 -1.48 10.89
CA TRP A 249 0.04 -0.35 10.96
C TRP A 249 0.43 0.06 9.55
N PHE A 250 0.70 1.35 9.35
CA PHE A 250 1.25 1.87 8.11
C PHE A 250 2.23 3.01 8.39
N PRO A 251 3.30 3.14 7.59
CA PRO A 251 4.23 4.24 7.72
C PRO A 251 3.61 5.53 7.20
N HIS A 252 3.95 6.66 7.82
CA HIS A 252 3.54 7.98 7.36
C HIS A 252 4.74 8.88 7.02
N ARG A 253 5.87 8.27 6.70
CA ARG A 253 7.09 8.92 6.21
C ARG A 253 7.82 7.99 5.27
N LEU A 254 8.46 8.57 4.26
CA LEU A 254 9.38 7.83 3.42
C LEU A 254 10.51 7.24 4.26
N ARG A 255 10.91 6.05 3.87
CA ARG A 255 12.05 5.30 4.38
C ARG A 255 13.03 5.08 3.22
N PRO A 256 14.30 4.80 3.45
CA PRO A 256 15.22 4.45 2.37
C PRO A 256 14.64 3.32 1.50
N ALA A 257 14.52 3.58 0.19
CA ALA A 257 14.00 2.61 -0.76
C ALA A 257 15.02 1.53 -1.13
N VAL A 258 16.26 1.71 -0.69
CA VAL A 258 17.38 0.76 -0.87
C VAL A 258 18.18 0.70 0.42
N GLU A 259 18.54 -0.51 0.82
CA GLU A 259 19.45 -0.78 1.95
C GLU A 259 20.16 -2.11 1.69
N ASP A 260 21.50 -2.15 1.81
CA ASP A 260 22.32 -3.36 1.65
C ASP A 260 21.96 -4.18 0.39
N SER A 261 21.88 -3.51 -0.74
CA SER A 261 21.58 -4.09 -2.06
C SER A 261 20.18 -4.71 -2.20
N ILE A 262 19.26 -4.42 -1.29
CA ILE A 262 17.85 -4.84 -1.33
C ILE A 262 16.99 -3.64 -1.76
N PHE A 263 16.02 -3.91 -2.63
CA PHE A 263 14.98 -2.97 -3.01
C PHE A 263 13.81 -3.05 -2.03
N PHE A 264 13.32 -1.92 -1.54
CA PHE A 264 12.16 -1.84 -0.66
C PHE A 264 11.02 -1.13 -1.38
N VAL A 265 9.82 -1.71 -1.35
CA VAL A 265 8.64 -1.16 -2.05
C VAL A 265 7.41 -1.12 -1.14
N GLY A 266 6.45 -0.26 -1.47
CA GLY A 266 5.24 -0.10 -0.68
C GLY A 266 5.56 0.38 0.74
N ASP A 267 4.86 -0.15 1.73
CA ASP A 267 5.04 0.27 3.12
C ASP A 267 6.45 -0.04 3.66
N SER A 268 7.18 -0.99 3.10
CA SER A 268 8.56 -1.26 3.48
C SER A 268 9.48 -0.06 3.21
N ALA A 269 9.21 0.71 2.16
CA ALA A 269 9.90 1.97 1.85
C ALA A 269 9.12 3.22 2.30
N GLY A 270 8.05 3.06 3.07
CA GLY A 270 7.25 4.18 3.55
C GLY A 270 6.42 4.86 2.45
N HIS A 271 6.08 4.17 1.39
CA HIS A 271 5.36 4.71 0.24
C HIS A 271 3.85 4.95 0.47
N CYS A 272 3.37 4.83 1.69
CA CYS A 272 2.01 5.23 2.06
C CYS A 272 1.91 6.76 2.12
N PHE A 273 1.07 7.37 1.28
CA PHE A 273 0.97 8.83 1.18
C PHE A 273 0.36 9.41 2.46
N PRO A 274 1.07 10.27 3.20
CA PRO A 274 0.72 10.56 4.61
C PRO A 274 -0.55 11.38 4.80
N LEU A 275 -1.01 12.14 3.79
CA LEU A 275 -2.22 12.97 3.93
C LEU A 275 -3.46 12.11 4.20
N SER A 276 -3.60 11.02 3.48
CA SER A 276 -4.79 10.17 3.48
C SER A 276 -4.53 8.74 3.96
N GLY A 277 -3.26 8.36 4.21
CA GLY A 277 -2.92 6.96 4.44
C GLY A 277 -3.11 6.08 3.20
N GLU A 278 -3.16 6.69 2.00
CA GLU A 278 -3.31 5.97 0.74
C GLU A 278 -2.01 5.28 0.38
N GLY A 279 -2.00 3.94 0.47
CA GLY A 279 -0.86 3.11 0.14
C GLY A 279 -1.01 2.30 -1.15
N ILE A 280 -2.23 2.14 -1.69
CA ILE A 280 -2.47 1.23 -2.82
C ILE A 280 -1.93 1.81 -4.13
N ARG A 281 -2.36 3.01 -4.50
CA ARG A 281 -1.90 3.72 -5.70
C ARG A 281 -0.39 3.90 -5.71
N THR A 282 0.16 4.33 -4.58
CA THR A 282 1.60 4.52 -4.45
C THR A 282 2.37 3.20 -4.44
N ALA A 283 1.78 2.11 -3.93
CA ALA A 283 2.37 0.78 -4.03
C ALA A 283 2.49 0.32 -5.49
N PHE A 284 1.48 0.57 -6.32
CA PHE A 284 1.57 0.33 -7.77
C PHE A 284 2.67 1.20 -8.41
N TYR A 285 2.64 2.49 -8.17
CA TYR A 285 3.56 3.46 -8.76
C TYR A 285 5.03 3.14 -8.46
N PHE A 286 5.38 2.99 -7.19
CA PHE A 286 6.75 2.66 -6.80
C PHE A 286 7.13 1.19 -7.09
N GLY A 287 6.16 0.28 -7.10
CA GLY A 287 6.35 -1.10 -7.53
C GLY A 287 6.75 -1.19 -8.99
N ILE A 288 6.05 -0.46 -9.88
CA ILE A 288 6.38 -0.36 -11.31
C ILE A 288 7.77 0.26 -11.49
N ALA A 289 8.09 1.36 -10.78
CA ALA A 289 9.41 1.98 -10.86
C ALA A 289 10.52 1.00 -10.47
N CYS A 290 10.34 0.23 -9.38
CA CYS A 290 11.27 -0.81 -8.97
C CYS A 290 11.40 -1.92 -10.03
N GLY A 291 10.27 -2.41 -10.54
CA GLY A 291 10.24 -3.46 -11.55
C GLY A 291 10.98 -3.07 -12.84
N ARG A 292 10.81 -1.82 -13.30
CA ARG A 292 11.55 -1.30 -14.48
C ARG A 292 13.05 -1.28 -14.27
N GLU A 293 13.54 -0.90 -13.09
CA GLU A 293 14.96 -0.94 -12.77
C GLU A 293 15.49 -2.38 -12.73
N LEU A 294 14.72 -3.31 -12.17
CA LEU A 294 15.08 -4.73 -12.16
C LEU A 294 15.11 -5.33 -13.59
N THR A 295 14.12 -5.00 -14.41
CA THR A 295 14.07 -5.40 -15.84
C THR A 295 15.30 -4.89 -16.58
N ALA A 296 15.70 -3.63 -16.34
CA ALA A 296 16.91 -3.07 -16.97
C ALA A 296 18.20 -3.81 -16.55
N VAL A 297 18.26 -4.35 -15.32
CA VAL A 297 19.37 -5.20 -14.89
C VAL A 297 19.35 -6.55 -15.58
N LEU A 298 18.20 -7.22 -15.63
CA LEU A 298 18.04 -8.53 -16.25
C LEU A 298 18.33 -8.52 -17.75
N GLU A 299 17.94 -7.45 -18.42
CA GLU A 299 18.25 -7.22 -19.84
C GLU A 299 19.68 -6.65 -20.06
N GLN A 300 20.51 -6.59 -19.05
CA GLN A 300 21.90 -6.10 -19.11
C GLN A 300 22.03 -4.64 -19.60
N ARG A 301 20.94 -3.88 -19.60
CA ARG A 301 20.95 -2.45 -19.93
C ARG A 301 21.49 -1.57 -18.78
N ARG A 302 21.61 -2.16 -17.58
CA ARG A 302 22.06 -1.45 -16.38
C ARG A 302 22.74 -2.39 -15.40
N SER A 303 23.76 -1.91 -14.69
CA SER A 303 24.34 -2.66 -13.57
C SER A 303 23.38 -2.63 -12.37
N ARG A 304 23.48 -3.64 -11.48
CA ARG A 304 22.71 -3.70 -10.24
C ARG A 304 22.90 -2.45 -9.38
N GLY A 305 24.15 -1.97 -9.21
CA GLY A 305 24.45 -0.77 -8.45
C GLY A 305 23.73 0.46 -8.99
N ALA A 306 23.81 0.69 -10.30
CA ALA A 306 23.13 1.80 -10.95
C ALA A 306 21.59 1.71 -10.84
N ALA A 307 21.01 0.51 -10.87
CA ALA A 307 19.58 0.31 -10.68
C ALA A 307 19.14 0.65 -9.24
N LEU A 308 19.93 0.24 -8.24
CA LEU A 308 19.70 0.59 -6.83
C LEU A 308 19.74 2.10 -6.62
N GLU A 309 20.76 2.79 -7.14
CA GLU A 309 20.90 4.24 -7.04
C GLU A 309 19.75 4.99 -7.71
N ARG A 310 19.34 4.57 -8.90
CA ARG A 310 18.22 5.19 -9.63
C ARG A 310 16.90 5.01 -8.91
N TYR A 311 16.63 3.81 -8.41
CA TYR A 311 15.41 3.57 -7.65
C TYR A 311 15.39 4.35 -6.33
N ALA A 312 16.51 4.39 -5.61
CA ALA A 312 16.65 5.21 -4.41
C ALA A 312 16.41 6.70 -4.71
N SER A 313 17.01 7.22 -5.78
CA SER A 313 16.81 8.61 -6.23
C SER A 313 15.38 8.89 -6.66
N PHE A 314 14.75 7.97 -7.38
CA PHE A 314 13.34 8.07 -7.77
C PHE A 314 12.44 8.20 -6.54
N SER A 315 12.59 7.32 -5.55
CA SER A 315 11.82 7.39 -4.30
C SER A 315 12.10 8.68 -3.53
N ALA A 316 13.37 9.06 -3.38
CA ALA A 316 13.79 10.28 -2.68
C ALA A 316 13.27 11.57 -3.35
N GLY A 317 13.07 11.57 -4.65
CA GLY A 317 12.47 12.68 -5.40
C GLY A 317 11.08 13.09 -4.89
N HIS A 318 10.36 12.19 -4.21
CA HIS A 318 9.05 12.45 -3.64
C HIS A 318 9.09 12.99 -2.19
N THR A 319 10.27 13.17 -1.59
CA THR A 319 10.43 13.59 -0.18
C THR A 319 9.68 14.89 0.10
N ARG A 320 9.73 15.88 -0.79
CA ARG A 320 9.03 17.16 -0.62
C ARG A 320 7.51 16.99 -0.60
N ALA A 321 6.95 16.21 -1.52
CA ALA A 321 5.51 15.94 -1.59
C ALA A 321 5.02 15.21 -0.33
N PHE A 322 5.76 14.22 0.13
CA PHE A 322 5.45 13.49 1.37
C PHE A 322 5.57 14.39 2.60
N ALA A 323 6.54 15.30 2.66
CA ALA A 323 6.69 16.26 3.75
C ALA A 323 5.50 17.24 3.80
N ILE A 324 5.07 17.78 2.64
CA ILE A 324 3.89 18.65 2.52
C ILE A 324 2.63 17.89 2.95
N ALA A 325 2.42 16.70 2.43
CA ALA A 325 1.28 15.85 2.76
C ALA A 325 1.22 15.52 4.26
N GLY A 326 2.36 15.22 4.87
CA GLY A 326 2.47 14.99 6.32
C GLY A 326 2.25 16.24 7.17
N ALA A 327 2.61 17.43 6.66
CA ALA A 327 2.29 18.70 7.30
C ALA A 327 0.78 18.98 7.25
N LEU A 328 0.15 18.81 6.09
CA LEU A 328 -1.30 18.96 5.92
C LEU A 328 -2.07 17.98 6.81
N GLN A 329 -1.66 16.73 6.88
CA GLN A 329 -2.28 15.73 7.75
C GLN A 329 -2.25 16.12 9.24
N ARG A 330 -1.19 16.79 9.70
CA ARG A 330 -1.10 17.29 11.08
C ARG A 330 -1.92 18.57 11.31
N THR A 331 -1.98 19.44 10.30
CA THR A 331 -2.60 20.76 10.40
C THR A 331 -4.13 20.67 10.25
N ILE A 332 -4.62 19.92 9.27
CA ILE A 332 -6.06 19.84 8.96
C ILE A 332 -6.89 19.41 10.19
N PRO A 333 -6.58 18.30 10.89
CA PRO A 333 -7.35 17.90 12.07
C PRO A 333 -7.13 18.82 13.28
N ALA A 334 -6.09 19.67 13.26
CA ALA A 334 -5.80 20.62 14.32
C ALA A 334 -6.58 21.95 14.19
N LEU A 335 -7.12 22.26 13.01
CA LEU A 335 -7.91 23.47 12.78
C LEU A 335 -9.16 23.49 13.67
N PRO A 336 -9.61 24.68 14.12
CA PRO A 336 -10.93 24.84 14.73
C PRO A 336 -12.01 24.28 13.79
N PRO A 337 -12.98 23.47 14.28
CA PRO A 337 -13.93 22.77 13.40
C PRO A 337 -14.77 23.70 12.51
N ARG A 338 -15.11 24.91 13.00
CA ARG A 338 -15.83 25.93 12.19
C ARG A 338 -14.96 26.42 11.03
N LEU A 339 -13.69 26.72 11.29
CA LEU A 339 -12.75 27.18 10.28
C LEU A 339 -12.49 26.08 9.25
N LEU A 340 -12.32 24.84 9.71
CA LEU A 340 -12.18 23.67 8.84
C LEU A 340 -13.41 23.52 7.92
N MET A 341 -14.63 23.62 8.48
CA MET A 341 -15.86 23.52 7.67
C MET A 341 -15.97 24.65 6.64
N SER A 342 -15.61 25.87 7.01
CA SER A 342 -15.60 27.01 6.07
C SER A 342 -14.58 26.79 4.95
N GLY A 343 -13.39 26.30 5.26
CA GLY A 343 -12.38 25.94 4.27
C GLY A 343 -12.85 24.81 3.32
N LEU A 344 -13.48 23.76 3.87
CA LEU A 344 -14.05 22.68 3.06
C LEU A 344 -15.17 23.19 2.14
N ARG A 345 -16.04 24.09 2.59
CA ARG A 345 -17.07 24.71 1.74
C ARG A 345 -16.48 25.58 0.63
N LEU A 346 -15.41 26.32 0.92
CA LEU A 346 -14.68 27.09 -0.10
C LEU A 346 -14.05 26.16 -1.13
N LEU A 347 -13.46 25.05 -0.70
CA LEU A 347 -12.92 24.02 -1.60
C LEU A 347 -13.99 23.31 -2.43
N ALA A 348 -15.30 23.46 -2.13
CA ALA A 348 -16.38 22.87 -2.93
C ALA A 348 -16.54 23.50 -4.32
N HIS A 349 -15.89 24.62 -4.59
CA HIS A 349 -15.79 25.12 -5.97
C HIS A 349 -14.96 24.18 -6.83
N GLN A 350 -15.52 23.67 -7.94
CA GLN A 350 -14.92 22.60 -8.75
C GLN A 350 -13.48 22.91 -9.18
N TRP A 351 -13.17 24.12 -9.58
CA TRP A 351 -11.81 24.51 -10.00
C TRP A 351 -10.77 24.40 -8.85
N LEU A 352 -11.19 24.61 -7.59
CA LEU A 352 -10.31 24.43 -6.43
C LEU A 352 -10.07 22.95 -6.14
N ILE A 353 -11.12 22.12 -6.29
CA ILE A 353 -11.00 20.66 -6.17
C ILE A 353 -10.07 20.14 -7.24
N ASP A 354 -10.28 20.49 -8.50
CA ASP A 354 -9.46 20.03 -9.61
C ASP A 354 -7.98 20.40 -9.41
N ARG A 355 -7.70 21.59 -8.86
CA ARG A 355 -6.34 22.00 -8.56
C ARG A 355 -5.73 21.33 -7.35
N SER A 356 -6.45 21.22 -6.23
CA SER A 356 -5.95 20.66 -4.97
C SER A 356 -5.85 19.13 -5.02
N PHE A 357 -6.89 18.48 -5.48
CA PHE A 357 -6.86 17.04 -5.74
C PHE A 357 -6.00 16.69 -6.94
N GLY A 358 -5.94 17.52 -8.00
CA GLY A 358 -5.01 17.37 -9.10
C GLY A 358 -3.57 17.24 -8.61
N TRP A 359 -3.10 18.20 -7.78
CA TRP A 359 -1.76 18.10 -7.18
C TRP A 359 -1.56 16.79 -6.40
N TYR A 360 -2.57 16.38 -5.61
CA TYR A 360 -2.51 15.14 -4.84
C TYR A 360 -2.46 13.90 -5.73
N LEU A 361 -3.27 13.87 -6.78
CA LEU A 361 -3.38 12.75 -7.70
C LEU A 361 -2.14 12.63 -8.62
N ASP A 362 -1.56 13.75 -9.02
CA ASP A 362 -0.36 13.81 -9.88
C ASP A 362 0.91 13.28 -9.20
N GLN A 363 0.91 13.14 -7.86
CA GLN A 363 2.04 12.51 -7.16
C GLN A 363 2.26 11.04 -7.56
N ALA A 364 1.27 10.39 -8.12
CA ALA A 364 1.36 9.06 -8.74
C ALA A 364 0.27 8.99 -9.83
N HIS A 365 0.60 9.48 -11.03
CA HIS A 365 -0.34 9.52 -12.16
C HIS A 365 -0.46 8.13 -12.82
N PRO A 366 -1.67 7.67 -13.23
CA PRO A 366 -1.89 6.33 -13.78
C PRO A 366 -1.23 6.10 -15.14
N SER A 367 -0.90 7.16 -15.89
CA SER A 367 -0.10 7.02 -17.12
C SER A 367 1.26 6.36 -16.89
N PHE A 368 1.77 6.41 -15.65
CA PHE A 368 2.99 5.70 -15.28
C PHE A 368 2.87 4.18 -15.38
N ALA A 369 1.64 3.63 -15.31
CA ALA A 369 1.40 2.21 -15.51
C ALA A 369 1.50 1.76 -16.98
N MET A 370 1.47 2.70 -17.92
CA MET A 370 1.61 2.40 -19.34
C MET A 370 3.07 2.02 -19.65
N PRO A 371 3.30 1.06 -20.56
CA PRO A 371 4.66 0.75 -21.02
C PRO A 371 5.35 2.01 -21.53
N GLU A 372 6.63 2.18 -21.21
CA GLU A 372 7.44 3.19 -21.87
C GLU A 372 7.51 2.87 -23.38
N PRO A 373 7.35 3.87 -24.28
CA PRO A 373 7.57 3.63 -25.70
C PRO A 373 8.99 3.10 -25.88
N ARG A 374 9.08 1.94 -26.54
CA ARG A 374 10.36 1.27 -26.85
C ARG A 374 11.15 2.07 -27.86
#